data_b508a83a06833dfd30be14e8041cc45d
#
_entry.id   b508a83a06833dfd30be14e8041cc45d
#
_cell.length_a   1.000
_cell.length_b   1.000
_cell.length_c   1.000
_cell.angle_alpha   90.00
_cell.angle_beta   90.00
_cell.angle_gamma   90.00
#
_symmetry.space_group_name_H-M   'P 1'
#
loop_
_entity.id
_entity.type
_entity.pdbx_description
1 polymer ?
#
loop_
_entity_poly.entity_id
_entity_poly.type
_entity_poly.pdbx_seq_one_letter_code
_entity_poly.pdbx_strand_id
1 'polypeptide(L)'
;MTASIGSEADLCHWLVNYLVTNIGCTPDEVDLNLSLTDLGMSSRDAVVLSGELTDLLGKTVSPIDFWEHPTINALAAYLIAPAPDPESESAPRRSVQGALEEPIAVIGMGCRFPGGISGPEALWQFLCDRRSSIGQVPNERWELFDDGSPEVKALLARTTRWGSFLEDIDAFDSEFFEISPSEADKMDPQQRLLLEVAWEALEHAGISSNSLRRSQTGVFAGSCLSEYGAIASTDLSQVDGWSNTGGAMSIIANRLSYFLDLRGPSVAVDTACSSSLVAIHLACQSLRTADANLAIAAGVNLLLSPAVFRGFDQVGALSPTGCCRAFDAAADGFVRGEGAGVVVLKRLTDAQRDGDRVLAIIRGSAVNQDGRSNGLMAPNPAAQVAVLRTAYANAAMPPTAIDYVETHGTGTLLGDPIEARALGAVLGRGRAEDSPLLIGAVKTNLGHLEAAAGIAGFIK
;
A
#
# COMPACT_ATOMS: atom_id res chain seq x y z
N MET A 1 7.50 -51.34 20.71
CA MET A 1 7.65 -51.80 19.31
C MET A 1 7.45 -50.57 18.43
N THR A 2 8.54 -49.98 17.98
CA THR A 2 8.49 -48.82 17.07
C THR A 2 8.08 -49.32 15.67
N ALA A 3 6.82 -49.08 15.30
CA ALA A 3 6.38 -49.35 13.91
C ALA A 3 7.16 -48.39 12.99
N SER A 4 7.94 -48.98 12.06
CA SER A 4 8.60 -48.16 11.02
C SER A 4 7.52 -47.70 10.05
N ILE A 5 7.29 -46.40 9.97
CA ILE A 5 6.40 -45.80 8.97
C ILE A 5 7.09 -45.87 7.61
N GLY A 6 6.53 -46.69 6.73
CA GLY A 6 7.10 -46.94 5.41
C GLY A 6 6.30 -46.40 4.23
N SER A 7 5.08 -45.90 4.48
CA SER A 7 4.22 -45.34 3.43
C SER A 7 3.46 -44.10 3.90
N GLU A 8 2.96 -43.31 2.93
CA GLU A 8 2.10 -42.16 3.16
C GLU A 8 0.83 -42.56 3.94
N ALA A 9 0.23 -43.71 3.62
CA ALA A 9 -0.96 -44.20 4.31
C ALA A 9 -0.70 -44.55 5.79
N ASP A 10 0.48 -45.11 6.11
CA ASP A 10 0.86 -45.40 7.50
C ASP A 10 1.04 -44.09 8.29
N LEU A 11 1.60 -43.06 7.68
CA LEU A 11 1.78 -41.74 8.32
C LEU A 11 0.44 -41.04 8.51
N CYS A 12 -0.47 -41.08 7.53
CA CYS A 12 -1.84 -40.55 7.70
C CYS A 12 -2.55 -41.22 8.87
N HIS A 13 -2.47 -42.54 8.97
CA HIS A 13 -3.10 -43.29 10.07
C HIS A 13 -2.50 -42.91 11.43
N TRP A 14 -1.19 -42.73 11.49
CA TRP A 14 -0.52 -42.29 12.70
C TRP A 14 -0.94 -40.88 13.12
N LEU A 15 -1.03 -39.94 12.17
CA LEU A 15 -1.47 -38.55 12.39
C LEU A 15 -2.92 -38.50 12.89
N VAL A 16 -3.83 -39.29 12.32
CA VAL A 16 -5.21 -39.40 12.77
C VAL A 16 -5.24 -39.85 14.25
N ASN A 17 -4.50 -40.94 14.57
CA ASN A 17 -4.42 -41.42 15.93
C ASN A 17 -3.83 -40.38 16.91
N TYR A 18 -2.86 -39.63 16.48
CA TYR A 18 -2.28 -38.53 17.26
C TYR A 18 -3.31 -37.44 17.56
N LEU A 19 -4.07 -36.97 16.57
CA LEU A 19 -5.11 -35.98 16.76
C LEU A 19 -6.22 -36.45 17.70
N VAL A 20 -6.66 -37.66 17.54
CA VAL A 20 -7.66 -38.30 18.43
C VAL A 20 -7.16 -38.38 19.87
N THR A 21 -5.89 -38.76 20.06
CA THR A 21 -5.34 -39.02 21.40
C THR A 21 -4.94 -37.72 22.12
N ASN A 22 -4.34 -36.73 21.40
CA ASN A 22 -3.69 -35.59 22.03
C ASN A 22 -4.47 -34.27 21.86
N ILE A 23 -5.25 -34.15 20.78
CA ILE A 23 -6.06 -32.94 20.50
C ILE A 23 -7.51 -33.15 20.98
N GLY A 24 -7.98 -34.39 20.99
CA GLY A 24 -9.33 -34.75 21.52
C GLY A 24 -10.41 -34.80 20.43
N CYS A 25 -10.03 -34.87 19.15
CA CYS A 25 -10.95 -35.10 18.04
C CYS A 25 -11.60 -36.49 18.16
N THR A 26 -12.85 -36.65 17.71
CA THR A 26 -13.39 -37.99 17.50
C THR A 26 -12.96 -38.53 16.14
N PRO A 27 -12.81 -39.88 16.00
CA PRO A 27 -12.38 -40.45 14.70
C PRO A 27 -13.25 -40.07 13.52
N ASP A 28 -14.55 -39.84 13.75
CA ASP A 28 -15.52 -39.47 12.70
C ASP A 28 -15.42 -37.98 12.29
N GLU A 29 -14.77 -37.13 13.09
CA GLU A 29 -14.56 -35.71 12.83
C GLU A 29 -13.29 -35.46 12.04
N VAL A 30 -12.37 -36.44 11.91
CA VAL A 30 -11.08 -36.25 11.25
C VAL A 30 -11.22 -36.53 9.74
N ASP A 31 -11.42 -35.49 8.95
CA ASP A 31 -11.27 -35.54 7.49
C ASP A 31 -9.81 -35.24 7.13
N LEU A 32 -9.19 -36.10 6.34
CA LEU A 32 -7.80 -35.99 5.91
C LEU A 32 -7.50 -34.75 5.05
N ASN A 33 -8.52 -34.10 4.53
CA ASN A 33 -8.43 -32.90 3.69
C ASN A 33 -8.83 -31.61 4.42
N LEU A 34 -9.33 -31.68 5.65
CA LEU A 34 -9.50 -30.49 6.50
C LEU A 34 -8.15 -29.99 7.00
N SER A 35 -8.05 -28.68 7.25
CA SER A 35 -6.83 -28.12 7.81
C SER A 35 -6.62 -28.61 9.24
N LEU A 36 -5.37 -28.83 9.63
CA LEU A 36 -5.02 -29.23 10.99
C LEU A 36 -5.49 -28.20 12.03
N THR A 37 -5.59 -26.93 11.64
CA THR A 37 -6.13 -25.85 12.47
C THR A 37 -7.64 -26.00 12.68
N ASP A 38 -8.39 -26.38 11.64
CA ASP A 38 -9.83 -26.62 11.73
C ASP A 38 -10.14 -27.87 12.54
N LEU A 39 -9.20 -28.81 12.59
CA LEU A 39 -9.22 -29.97 13.48
C LEU A 39 -8.80 -29.65 14.94
N GLY A 40 -8.60 -28.36 15.27
CA GLY A 40 -8.33 -27.89 16.61
C GLY A 40 -6.84 -27.84 17.03
N MET A 41 -5.91 -28.08 16.11
CA MET A 41 -4.48 -28.03 16.41
C MET A 41 -3.99 -26.59 16.61
N SER A 42 -3.41 -26.29 17.77
CA SER A 42 -2.79 -25.00 18.06
C SER A 42 -1.32 -24.94 17.64
N SER A 43 -0.74 -23.72 17.63
CA SER A 43 0.70 -23.54 17.36
C SER A 43 1.60 -24.28 18.36
N ARG A 44 1.13 -24.46 19.61
CA ARG A 44 1.85 -25.22 20.63
C ARG A 44 1.86 -26.72 20.29
N ASP A 45 0.72 -27.24 19.83
CA ASP A 45 0.59 -28.64 19.45
C ASP A 45 1.45 -28.95 18.22
N ALA A 46 1.56 -28.01 17.27
CA ALA A 46 2.44 -28.12 16.12
C ALA A 46 3.92 -28.28 16.52
N VAL A 47 4.38 -27.56 17.54
CA VAL A 47 5.76 -27.69 18.05
C VAL A 47 5.97 -29.07 18.70
N VAL A 48 5.02 -29.56 19.50
CA VAL A 48 5.10 -30.89 20.12
C VAL A 48 5.10 -31.98 19.06
N LEU A 49 4.16 -31.91 18.13
CA LEU A 49 4.02 -32.87 17.03
C LEU A 49 5.25 -32.91 16.12
N SER A 50 5.90 -31.76 15.86
CA SER A 50 7.13 -31.71 15.08
C SER A 50 8.28 -32.48 15.73
N GLY A 51 8.39 -32.42 17.06
CA GLY A 51 9.36 -33.21 17.81
C GLY A 51 9.12 -34.72 17.68
N GLU A 52 7.87 -35.15 17.88
CA GLU A 52 7.51 -36.57 17.78
C GLU A 52 7.69 -37.14 16.38
N LEU A 53 7.33 -36.33 15.33
CA LEU A 53 7.58 -36.73 13.93
C LEU A 53 9.06 -36.77 13.58
N THR A 54 9.88 -35.88 14.14
CA THR A 54 11.33 -35.90 13.99
C THR A 54 11.93 -37.22 14.52
N ASP A 55 11.51 -37.63 15.72
CA ASP A 55 11.96 -38.90 16.32
C ASP A 55 11.42 -40.13 15.57
N LEU A 56 10.18 -40.05 15.08
CA LEU A 56 9.53 -41.14 14.37
C LEU A 56 10.10 -41.39 12.98
N LEU A 57 10.39 -40.32 12.24
CA LEU A 57 10.86 -40.37 10.84
C LEU A 57 12.39 -40.34 10.71
N GLY A 58 13.12 -40.05 11.81
CA GLY A 58 14.57 -39.93 11.81
C GLY A 58 15.11 -38.77 10.94
N LYS A 59 14.27 -37.79 10.64
CA LYS A 59 14.63 -36.57 9.90
C LYS A 59 13.99 -35.35 10.57
N THR A 60 14.64 -34.20 10.50
CA THR A 60 14.10 -32.95 11.11
C THR A 60 12.77 -32.57 10.44
N VAL A 61 11.72 -32.42 11.26
CA VAL A 61 10.41 -31.89 10.86
C VAL A 61 10.25 -30.55 11.55
N SER A 62 9.98 -29.50 10.77
CA SER A 62 9.79 -28.15 11.28
C SER A 62 8.32 -27.91 11.69
N PRO A 63 8.05 -27.17 12.78
CA PRO A 63 6.68 -26.71 13.04
C PRO A 63 6.07 -25.92 11.87
N ILE A 64 6.90 -25.31 11.02
CA ILE A 64 6.46 -24.56 9.82
C ILE A 64 5.85 -25.49 8.77
N ASP A 65 6.32 -26.75 8.69
CA ASP A 65 5.83 -27.73 7.72
C ASP A 65 4.31 -27.96 7.84
N PHE A 66 3.74 -27.75 9.03
CA PHE A 66 2.29 -27.87 9.26
C PHE A 66 1.47 -26.70 8.67
N TRP A 67 2.10 -25.54 8.50
CA TRP A 67 1.48 -24.41 7.85
C TRP A 67 1.64 -24.45 6.32
N GLU A 68 2.76 -24.99 5.86
CA GLU A 68 3.02 -25.16 4.42
C GLU A 68 2.24 -26.35 3.83
N HIS A 69 1.93 -27.34 4.64
CA HIS A 69 1.15 -28.54 4.31
C HIS A 69 -0.01 -28.71 5.28
N PRO A 70 -1.06 -27.87 5.15
CA PRO A 70 -2.04 -27.68 6.23
C PRO A 70 -3.00 -28.87 6.45
N THR A 71 -3.04 -29.87 5.58
CA THR A 71 -3.91 -31.03 5.72
C THR A 71 -3.11 -32.31 6.00
N ILE A 72 -3.75 -33.33 6.60
CA ILE A 72 -3.10 -34.61 6.90
C ILE A 72 -2.51 -35.23 5.62
N ASN A 73 -3.26 -35.24 4.52
CA ASN A 73 -2.81 -35.77 3.25
C ASN A 73 -1.61 -34.99 2.70
N ALA A 74 -1.65 -33.66 2.67
CA ALA A 74 -0.57 -32.81 2.17
C ALA A 74 0.71 -32.97 3.00
N LEU A 75 0.57 -33.01 4.34
CA LEU A 75 1.68 -33.20 5.26
C LEU A 75 2.33 -34.58 5.11
N ALA A 76 1.53 -35.63 5.02
CA ALA A 76 2.04 -37.00 4.86
C ALA A 76 2.78 -37.17 3.53
N ALA A 77 2.22 -36.67 2.44
CA ALA A 77 2.86 -36.68 1.12
C ALA A 77 4.22 -35.95 1.14
N TYR A 78 4.27 -34.75 1.74
CA TYR A 78 5.51 -33.97 1.89
C TYR A 78 6.56 -34.71 2.72
N LEU A 79 6.15 -35.25 3.88
CA LEU A 79 7.08 -35.90 4.81
C LEU A 79 7.62 -37.24 4.27
N ILE A 80 6.93 -37.93 3.37
CA ILE A 80 7.40 -39.19 2.77
C ILE A 80 8.18 -38.94 1.46
N ALA A 81 7.99 -37.77 0.81
CA ALA A 81 8.70 -37.44 -0.40
C ALA A 81 10.24 -37.43 -0.21
N PRO A 82 11.04 -37.87 -1.21
CA PRO A 82 12.49 -37.72 -1.16
C PRO A 82 12.87 -36.24 -1.17
N ALA A 83 13.89 -35.87 -0.38
CA ALA A 83 14.36 -34.48 -0.28
C ALA A 83 14.69 -33.91 -1.68
N PRO A 84 14.24 -32.69 -2.02
CA PRO A 84 14.59 -32.06 -3.29
C PRO A 84 16.11 -31.81 -3.36
N ASP A 85 16.66 -31.94 -4.58
CA ASP A 85 18.09 -31.76 -4.88
C ASP A 85 18.48 -30.29 -4.61
N PRO A 86 19.52 -29.99 -3.81
CA PRO A 86 19.84 -28.61 -3.41
C PRO A 86 20.41 -27.71 -4.54
N GLU A 87 20.54 -28.20 -5.76
CA GLU A 87 21.15 -27.46 -6.87
C GLU A 87 20.18 -26.66 -7.77
N SER A 88 18.87 -26.64 -7.51
CA SER A 88 17.91 -26.01 -8.44
C SER A 88 17.53 -24.55 -8.12
N GLU A 89 18.06 -23.93 -7.08
CA GLU A 89 17.65 -22.56 -6.64
C GLU A 89 18.72 -21.46 -6.79
N SER A 90 19.68 -21.57 -7.68
CA SER A 90 20.59 -20.46 -7.95
C SER A 90 20.34 -19.81 -9.31
N ALA A 91 19.35 -18.92 -9.39
CA ALA A 91 19.36 -17.90 -10.44
C ALA A 91 20.62 -17.02 -10.25
N PRO A 92 21.38 -16.70 -11.32
CA PRO A 92 22.61 -15.93 -11.19
C PRO A 92 22.33 -14.55 -10.59
N ARG A 93 22.92 -14.22 -9.42
CA ARG A 93 22.90 -12.88 -8.86
C ARG A 93 23.61 -11.94 -9.83
N ARG A 94 22.87 -10.98 -10.42
CA ARG A 94 23.42 -9.92 -11.25
C ARG A 94 24.47 -9.11 -10.46
N SER A 95 25.51 -8.61 -11.13
CA SER A 95 26.50 -7.73 -10.51
C SER A 95 25.80 -6.45 -9.97
N VAL A 96 26.08 -6.10 -8.74
CA VAL A 96 25.38 -5.02 -7.99
C VAL A 96 25.50 -3.65 -8.68
N GLN A 97 26.55 -3.39 -9.41
CA GLN A 97 26.84 -2.07 -10.00
C GLN A 97 25.97 -1.73 -11.23
N GLY A 98 25.63 -2.69 -12.08
CA GLY A 98 24.68 -2.49 -13.20
C GLY A 98 23.20 -2.53 -12.78
N ALA A 99 22.91 -3.12 -11.64
CA ALA A 99 21.54 -3.26 -11.12
C ALA A 99 20.98 -1.93 -10.56
N LEU A 100 21.82 -1.07 -9.99
CA LEU A 100 21.39 0.22 -9.41
C LEU A 100 20.96 1.26 -10.46
N GLU A 101 21.39 1.10 -11.71
CA GLU A 101 21.05 2.00 -12.82
C GLU A 101 19.88 1.48 -13.67
N GLU A 102 19.34 0.30 -13.35
CA GLU A 102 18.24 -0.31 -14.11
C GLU A 102 16.99 0.58 -14.09
N PRO A 103 16.46 1.00 -15.26
CA PRO A 103 15.19 1.72 -15.33
C PRO A 103 14.03 0.80 -14.91
N ILE A 104 13.04 1.38 -14.25
CA ILE A 104 11.87 0.64 -13.78
C ILE A 104 10.67 0.98 -14.67
N ALA A 105 10.05 -0.03 -15.24
CA ALA A 105 8.84 0.08 -16.04
C ALA A 105 7.60 0.14 -15.14
N VAL A 106 6.69 1.06 -15.43
CA VAL A 106 5.31 1.04 -14.97
C VAL A 106 4.54 0.21 -15.99
N ILE A 107 3.97 -0.92 -15.58
CA ILE A 107 3.28 -1.86 -16.48
C ILE A 107 1.77 -1.92 -16.22
N GLY A 108 1.31 -1.40 -15.09
CA GLY A 108 -0.10 -1.28 -14.75
C GLY A 108 -0.36 -0.17 -13.75
N MET A 109 -1.59 0.31 -13.70
CA MET A 109 -2.04 1.30 -12.73
C MET A 109 -3.53 1.18 -12.50
N GLY A 110 -3.97 1.55 -11.30
CA GLY A 110 -5.36 1.67 -10.90
C GLY A 110 -5.53 2.85 -9.97
N CYS A 111 -6.71 3.44 -9.95
CA CYS A 111 -7.00 4.52 -9.01
C CYS A 111 -8.49 4.64 -8.72
N ARG A 112 -8.78 5.12 -7.52
CA ARG A 112 -10.11 5.53 -7.08
C ARG A 112 -9.97 6.90 -6.44
N PHE A 113 -10.45 7.94 -7.15
CA PHE A 113 -10.39 9.32 -6.66
C PHE A 113 -11.79 9.95 -6.65
N PRO A 114 -11.99 10.99 -5.83
CA PRO A 114 -13.27 11.70 -5.76
C PRO A 114 -13.72 12.27 -7.10
N GLY A 115 -15.04 12.44 -7.24
CA GLY A 115 -15.64 12.97 -8.48
C GLY A 115 -15.97 11.89 -9.52
N GLY A 116 -16.12 10.63 -9.06
CA GLY A 116 -16.49 9.49 -9.89
C GLY A 116 -15.32 8.90 -10.68
N ILE A 117 -14.09 9.11 -10.21
CA ILE A 117 -12.88 8.61 -10.90
C ILE A 117 -12.59 7.17 -10.44
N SER A 118 -12.85 6.22 -11.34
CA SER A 118 -12.57 4.79 -11.15
C SER A 118 -11.65 4.30 -12.27
N GLY A 119 -10.35 4.60 -12.16
CA GLY A 119 -9.33 4.21 -13.13
C GLY A 119 -8.69 5.38 -13.89
N PRO A 120 -7.57 5.10 -14.60
CA PRO A 120 -6.76 6.14 -15.24
C PRO A 120 -7.47 6.86 -16.37
N GLU A 121 -8.31 6.17 -17.15
CA GLU A 121 -9.08 6.78 -18.25
C GLU A 121 -10.10 7.80 -17.72
N ALA A 122 -10.77 7.47 -16.61
CA ALA A 122 -11.71 8.39 -15.96
C ALA A 122 -10.97 9.61 -15.38
N LEU A 123 -9.77 9.42 -14.82
CA LEU A 123 -8.92 10.53 -14.37
C LEU A 123 -8.55 11.44 -15.54
N TRP A 124 -8.12 10.87 -16.65
CA TRP A 124 -7.77 11.64 -17.84
C TRP A 124 -8.93 12.48 -18.33
N GLN A 125 -10.12 11.88 -18.46
CA GLN A 125 -11.31 12.62 -18.91
C GLN A 125 -11.69 13.71 -17.91
N PHE A 126 -11.63 13.43 -16.60
CA PHE A 126 -11.93 14.39 -15.53
C PHE A 126 -11.04 15.64 -15.63
N LEU A 127 -9.74 15.43 -15.90
CA LEU A 127 -8.76 16.52 -16.05
C LEU A 127 -8.96 17.30 -17.37
N CYS A 128 -9.23 16.61 -18.47
CA CYS A 128 -9.55 17.25 -19.76
C CYS A 128 -10.80 18.13 -19.66
N ASP A 129 -11.80 17.69 -18.91
CA ASP A 129 -13.03 18.44 -18.65
C ASP A 129 -12.83 19.58 -17.64
N ARG A 130 -11.62 19.74 -17.08
CA ARG A 130 -11.27 20.77 -16.08
C ARG A 130 -12.19 20.74 -14.86
N ARG A 131 -12.60 19.55 -14.46
CA ARG A 131 -13.49 19.34 -13.30
C ARG A 131 -12.71 19.50 -11.99
N SER A 132 -13.47 19.77 -10.92
CA SER A 132 -13.01 19.71 -9.52
C SER A 132 -13.94 18.80 -8.73
N SER A 133 -13.36 18.00 -7.84
CA SER A 133 -14.10 17.10 -6.94
C SER A 133 -14.29 17.71 -5.53
N ILE A 134 -13.82 18.94 -5.32
CA ILE A 134 -13.91 19.59 -4.02
C ILE A 134 -15.37 19.93 -3.69
N GLY A 135 -15.80 19.55 -2.50
CA GLY A 135 -17.15 19.76 -2.00
C GLY A 135 -17.20 19.89 -0.49
N GLN A 136 -18.39 19.83 0.08
CA GLN A 136 -18.60 19.79 1.52
C GLN A 136 -18.49 18.37 2.05
N VAL A 137 -18.02 18.21 3.28
CA VAL A 137 -18.02 16.89 3.94
C VAL A 137 -19.43 16.32 3.98
N PRO A 138 -19.62 15.05 3.59
CA PRO A 138 -20.91 14.37 3.70
C PRO A 138 -21.43 14.41 5.13
N ASN A 139 -22.71 14.69 5.33
CA ASN A 139 -23.26 14.91 6.68
C ASN A 139 -23.07 13.69 7.58
N GLU A 140 -23.31 12.49 7.05
CA GLU A 140 -23.17 11.20 7.74
C GLU A 140 -21.73 10.94 8.22
N ARG A 141 -20.74 11.53 7.59
CA ARG A 141 -19.32 11.29 7.89
C ARG A 141 -18.92 11.76 9.30
N TRP A 142 -19.57 12.83 9.80
CA TRP A 142 -19.26 13.43 11.10
C TRP A 142 -20.38 13.26 12.14
N GLU A 143 -21.46 12.56 11.84
CA GLU A 143 -22.58 12.33 12.78
C GLU A 143 -22.11 11.67 14.08
N LEU A 144 -21.19 10.72 14.02
CA LEU A 144 -20.64 10.01 15.19
C LEU A 144 -19.96 10.97 16.19
N PHE A 145 -19.49 12.12 15.73
CA PHE A 145 -18.76 13.09 16.55
C PHE A 145 -19.68 14.21 17.12
N ASP A 146 -20.96 14.24 16.76
CA ASP A 146 -21.95 15.15 17.34
C ASP A 146 -22.65 14.47 18.52
N ASP A 147 -22.20 14.75 19.74
CA ASP A 147 -22.82 14.26 20.97
C ASP A 147 -24.10 15.01 21.36
N GLY A 148 -24.56 15.94 20.53
CA GLY A 148 -25.75 16.76 20.74
C GLY A 148 -25.51 17.98 21.63
N SER A 149 -24.34 18.12 22.26
CA SER A 149 -24.03 19.27 23.12
C SER A 149 -23.82 20.56 22.31
N PRO A 150 -24.20 21.71 22.87
CA PRO A 150 -23.99 23.04 22.24
C PRO A 150 -22.50 23.29 21.94
N GLU A 151 -21.62 22.83 22.81
CA GLU A 151 -20.17 22.98 22.73
C GLU A 151 -19.60 22.24 21.51
N VAL A 152 -19.94 20.97 21.35
CA VAL A 152 -19.47 20.14 20.21
C VAL A 152 -20.06 20.64 18.90
N LYS A 153 -21.36 20.98 18.87
CA LYS A 153 -21.98 21.59 17.69
C LYS A 153 -21.30 22.88 17.26
N ALA A 154 -20.95 23.77 18.23
CA ALA A 154 -20.20 24.98 17.94
C ALA A 154 -18.78 24.71 17.44
N LEU A 155 -18.12 23.64 17.89
CA LEU A 155 -16.81 23.22 17.39
C LEU A 155 -16.89 22.68 15.95
N LEU A 156 -17.84 21.80 15.67
CA LEU A 156 -18.06 21.25 14.34
C LEU A 156 -18.44 22.35 13.33
N ALA A 157 -19.27 23.32 13.75
CA ALA A 157 -19.67 24.44 12.90
C ALA A 157 -18.52 25.41 12.55
N ARG A 158 -17.46 25.46 13.37
CA ARG A 158 -16.27 26.29 13.12
C ARG A 158 -15.16 25.53 12.40
N THR A 159 -15.27 24.21 12.27
CA THR A 159 -14.29 23.39 11.58
C THR A 159 -14.54 23.47 10.08
N THR A 160 -13.48 23.70 9.31
CA THR A 160 -13.54 23.71 7.84
C THR A 160 -14.16 22.39 7.33
N ARG A 161 -15.17 22.51 6.48
CA ARG A 161 -15.92 21.38 5.92
C ARG A 161 -15.60 21.13 4.45
N TRP A 162 -14.66 21.87 3.86
CA TRP A 162 -14.24 21.68 2.49
C TRP A 162 -13.28 20.50 2.40
N GLY A 163 -13.57 19.58 1.47
CA GLY A 163 -12.76 18.41 1.21
C GLY A 163 -13.08 17.80 -0.15
N SER A 164 -12.38 16.76 -0.49
CA SER A 164 -12.64 15.96 -1.68
C SER A 164 -12.87 14.52 -1.22
N PHE A 165 -14.10 14.04 -1.32
CA PHE A 165 -14.59 12.84 -0.67
C PHE A 165 -14.96 11.79 -1.69
N LEU A 166 -14.62 10.53 -1.39
CA LEU A 166 -15.12 9.37 -2.11
C LEU A 166 -16.57 9.09 -1.71
N GLU A 167 -17.33 8.63 -2.67
CA GLU A 167 -18.63 8.01 -2.47
C GLU A 167 -18.43 6.55 -2.01
N ASP A 168 -19.39 5.99 -1.29
CA ASP A 168 -19.50 4.56 -0.97
C ASP A 168 -18.23 3.92 -0.36
N ILE A 169 -17.55 4.62 0.57
CA ILE A 169 -16.33 4.10 1.22
C ILE A 169 -16.56 2.88 2.11
N ASP A 170 -17.79 2.58 2.44
CA ASP A 170 -18.26 1.42 3.18
C ASP A 170 -18.53 0.21 2.26
N ALA A 171 -18.72 0.42 0.97
CA ALA A 171 -18.90 -0.66 0.00
C ALA A 171 -17.61 -1.49 -0.13
N PHE A 172 -17.77 -2.82 -0.12
CA PHE A 172 -16.66 -3.76 -0.30
C PHE A 172 -17.18 -5.15 -0.66
N ASP A 173 -16.64 -5.75 -1.71
CA ASP A 173 -16.96 -7.12 -2.09
C ASP A 173 -16.16 -8.13 -1.24
N SER A 174 -16.60 -8.32 0.00
CA SER A 174 -15.93 -9.20 0.95
C SER A 174 -15.91 -10.67 0.50
N GLU A 175 -16.95 -11.13 -0.21
CA GLU A 175 -17.02 -12.49 -0.74
C GLU A 175 -15.94 -12.74 -1.81
N PHE A 176 -15.76 -11.78 -2.72
CA PHE A 176 -14.69 -11.85 -3.73
C PHE A 176 -13.30 -11.97 -3.11
N PHE A 177 -13.04 -11.25 -2.01
CA PHE A 177 -11.75 -11.28 -1.31
C PHE A 177 -11.64 -12.39 -0.25
N GLU A 178 -12.62 -13.30 -0.19
CA GLU A 178 -12.64 -14.43 0.77
C GLU A 178 -12.57 -13.96 2.23
N ILE A 179 -13.18 -12.80 2.53
CA ILE A 179 -13.22 -12.17 3.85
C ILE A 179 -14.62 -12.30 4.43
N SER A 180 -14.74 -12.78 5.67
CA SER A 180 -16.03 -12.87 6.33
C SER A 180 -16.64 -11.48 6.57
N PRO A 181 -17.98 -11.33 6.55
CA PRO A 181 -18.63 -10.04 6.85
C PRO A 181 -18.20 -9.46 8.20
N SER A 182 -18.05 -10.28 9.22
CA SER A 182 -17.63 -9.86 10.57
C SER A 182 -16.20 -9.34 10.60
N GLU A 183 -15.30 -9.89 9.82
CA GLU A 183 -13.94 -9.36 9.65
C GLU A 183 -13.98 -8.07 8.83
N ALA A 184 -14.72 -8.04 7.71
CA ALA A 184 -14.84 -6.87 6.84
C ALA A 184 -15.35 -5.64 7.60
N ASP A 185 -16.30 -5.80 8.52
CA ASP A 185 -16.81 -4.72 9.38
C ASP A 185 -15.73 -4.12 10.29
N LYS A 186 -14.73 -4.89 10.69
CA LYS A 186 -13.63 -4.43 11.54
C LYS A 186 -12.44 -3.86 10.76
N MET A 187 -12.41 -4.08 9.44
CA MET A 187 -11.32 -3.58 8.58
C MET A 187 -11.45 -2.08 8.35
N ASP A 188 -10.33 -1.37 8.52
CA ASP A 188 -10.21 0.01 8.04
C ASP A 188 -10.62 0.08 6.55
N PRO A 189 -11.54 0.98 6.17
CA PRO A 189 -11.94 1.14 4.78
C PRO A 189 -10.77 1.37 3.81
N GLN A 190 -9.64 1.90 4.30
CA GLN A 190 -8.42 2.03 3.50
C GLN A 190 -7.85 0.67 3.06
N GLN A 191 -7.94 -0.36 3.91
CA GLN A 191 -7.52 -1.73 3.55
C GLN A 191 -8.44 -2.31 2.46
N ARG A 192 -9.76 -2.09 2.59
CA ARG A 192 -10.77 -2.56 1.63
C ARG A 192 -10.56 -1.91 0.27
N LEU A 193 -10.49 -0.59 0.25
CA LEU A 193 -10.27 0.20 -0.97
C LEU A 193 -8.96 -0.18 -1.67
N LEU A 194 -7.89 -0.41 -0.90
CA LEU A 194 -6.60 -0.76 -1.49
C LEU A 194 -6.60 -2.15 -2.13
N LEU A 195 -7.30 -3.13 -1.56
CA LEU A 195 -7.47 -4.45 -2.17
C LEU A 195 -8.12 -4.35 -3.55
N GLU A 196 -9.22 -3.60 -3.68
CA GLU A 196 -9.92 -3.42 -4.95
C GLU A 196 -9.06 -2.71 -5.98
N VAL A 197 -8.45 -1.57 -5.62
CA VAL A 197 -7.64 -0.79 -6.57
C VAL A 197 -6.36 -1.53 -6.97
N ALA A 198 -5.78 -2.34 -6.08
CA ALA A 198 -4.63 -3.18 -6.42
C ALA A 198 -5.01 -4.31 -7.39
N TRP A 199 -6.18 -4.91 -7.20
CA TRP A 199 -6.70 -5.90 -8.14
C TRP A 199 -6.91 -5.28 -9.53
N GLU A 200 -7.58 -4.14 -9.61
CA GLU A 200 -7.80 -3.38 -10.86
C GLU A 200 -6.46 -3.02 -11.55
N ALA A 201 -5.44 -2.64 -10.78
CA ALA A 201 -4.11 -2.35 -11.31
C ALA A 201 -3.41 -3.57 -11.91
N LEU A 202 -3.59 -4.74 -11.30
CA LEU A 202 -3.08 -6.01 -11.85
C LEU A 202 -3.82 -6.41 -13.13
N GLU A 203 -5.15 -6.26 -13.19
CA GLU A 203 -5.92 -6.46 -14.41
C GLU A 203 -5.49 -5.51 -15.52
N HIS A 204 -5.28 -4.23 -15.19
CA HIS A 204 -4.77 -3.24 -16.14
C HIS A 204 -3.34 -3.58 -16.66
N ALA A 205 -2.54 -4.26 -15.83
CA ALA A 205 -1.24 -4.80 -16.22
C ALA A 205 -1.35 -6.09 -17.06
N GLY A 206 -2.52 -6.72 -17.15
CA GLY A 206 -2.71 -8.03 -17.75
C GLY A 206 -2.09 -9.17 -16.94
N ILE A 207 -1.88 -8.98 -15.64
CA ILE A 207 -1.26 -9.96 -14.74
C ILE A 207 -2.35 -10.74 -14.01
N SER A 208 -2.37 -12.06 -14.20
CA SER A 208 -3.23 -12.95 -13.42
C SER A 208 -2.73 -13.07 -11.98
N SER A 209 -3.63 -12.92 -11.00
CA SER A 209 -3.32 -13.12 -9.58
C SER A 209 -2.72 -14.50 -9.29
N ASN A 210 -3.19 -15.53 -9.99
CA ASN A 210 -2.64 -16.88 -9.86
C ASN A 210 -1.15 -16.99 -10.25
N SER A 211 -0.67 -16.16 -11.19
CA SER A 211 0.75 -16.17 -11.59
C SER A 211 1.66 -15.54 -10.53
N LEU A 212 1.09 -14.79 -9.58
CA LEU A 212 1.83 -14.13 -8.51
C LEU A 212 1.98 -14.99 -7.25
N ARG A 213 1.22 -16.07 -7.12
CA ARG A 213 1.27 -16.94 -5.93
C ARG A 213 2.69 -17.40 -5.65
N ARG A 214 3.14 -17.21 -4.41
CA ARG A 214 4.49 -17.54 -3.91
C ARG A 214 5.63 -16.85 -4.66
N SER A 215 5.33 -15.82 -5.45
CA SER A 215 6.35 -15.05 -6.15
C SER A 215 7.07 -14.06 -5.22
N GLN A 216 8.25 -13.61 -5.61
CA GLN A 216 8.99 -12.53 -4.98
C GLN A 216 8.40 -11.16 -5.41
N THR A 217 7.09 -10.99 -5.25
CA THR A 217 6.41 -9.72 -5.49
C THR A 217 6.37 -8.91 -4.20
N GLY A 218 6.89 -7.68 -4.25
CA GLY A 218 6.87 -6.76 -3.12
C GLY A 218 5.62 -5.88 -3.10
N VAL A 219 5.16 -5.49 -1.90
CA VAL A 219 4.06 -4.53 -1.68
C VAL A 219 4.57 -3.37 -0.82
N PHE A 220 4.42 -2.15 -1.33
CA PHE A 220 4.83 -0.91 -0.67
C PHE A 220 3.64 0.04 -0.65
N ALA A 221 2.99 0.22 0.50
CA ALA A 221 1.76 1.00 0.62
C ALA A 221 1.97 2.26 1.48
N GLY A 222 1.79 3.43 0.89
CA GLY A 222 1.79 4.71 1.60
C GLY A 222 0.44 4.95 2.29
N SER A 223 0.47 5.13 3.61
CA SER A 223 -0.69 5.52 4.42
C SER A 223 -0.21 6.22 5.68
N CYS A 224 -0.90 7.23 6.17
CA CYS A 224 -0.41 8.02 7.30
C CYS A 224 -1.35 8.07 8.51
N LEU A 225 -2.59 7.65 8.38
CA LEU A 225 -3.57 7.71 9.47
C LEU A 225 -4.50 6.50 9.42
N SER A 226 -4.80 5.91 10.58
CA SER A 226 -5.89 4.96 10.78
C SER A 226 -6.91 5.57 11.73
N GLU A 227 -7.72 6.50 11.21
CA GLU A 227 -8.81 7.11 11.99
C GLU A 227 -9.87 6.06 12.35
N TYR A 228 -10.09 5.06 11.47
CA TYR A 228 -11.03 3.96 11.74
C TYR A 228 -10.64 3.14 12.96
N GLY A 229 -9.37 2.76 13.08
CA GLY A 229 -8.88 2.03 14.25
C GLY A 229 -9.03 2.83 15.55
N ALA A 230 -8.81 4.16 15.49
CA ALA A 230 -9.03 5.04 16.64
C ALA A 230 -10.51 5.12 17.02
N ILE A 231 -11.42 5.27 16.05
CA ILE A 231 -12.87 5.29 16.27
C ILE A 231 -13.36 3.96 16.84
N ALA A 232 -12.97 2.84 16.22
CA ALA A 232 -13.40 1.51 16.61
C ALA A 232 -12.93 1.10 18.02
N SER A 233 -11.84 1.68 18.52
CA SER A 233 -11.29 1.41 19.85
C SER A 233 -11.94 2.23 20.97
N THR A 234 -12.85 3.16 20.68
CA THR A 234 -13.52 3.98 21.71
C THR A 234 -14.52 3.18 22.55
N ASP A 235 -15.13 2.16 21.97
CA ASP A 235 -16.03 1.24 22.70
C ASP A 235 -15.36 -0.13 22.87
N LEU A 236 -14.81 -0.38 24.05
CA LEU A 236 -14.13 -1.64 24.35
C LEU A 236 -15.04 -2.88 24.25
N SER A 237 -16.37 -2.70 24.34
CA SER A 237 -17.31 -3.82 24.19
C SER A 237 -17.42 -4.33 22.75
N GLN A 238 -17.01 -3.53 21.79
CA GLN A 238 -16.98 -3.85 20.35
C GLN A 238 -15.63 -4.39 19.87
N VAL A 239 -14.61 -4.41 20.73
CA VAL A 239 -13.28 -4.92 20.40
C VAL A 239 -13.28 -6.44 20.41
N ASP A 240 -12.89 -7.05 19.30
CA ASP A 240 -12.82 -8.49 19.09
C ASP A 240 -11.46 -8.93 18.49
N GLY A 241 -11.35 -10.19 18.07
CA GLY A 241 -10.14 -10.75 17.48
C GLY A 241 -9.71 -10.07 16.18
N TRP A 242 -10.63 -9.48 15.41
CA TRP A 242 -10.37 -8.83 14.15
C TRP A 242 -9.98 -7.35 14.29
N SER A 243 -10.29 -6.73 15.43
CA SER A 243 -10.08 -5.30 15.66
C SER A 243 -8.62 -4.87 15.52
N ASN A 244 -7.66 -5.70 15.98
CA ASN A 244 -6.24 -5.40 15.87
C ASN A 244 -5.75 -5.41 14.41
N THR A 245 -6.12 -6.43 13.63
CA THR A 245 -5.75 -6.52 12.22
C THR A 245 -6.53 -5.53 11.36
N GLY A 246 -7.75 -5.20 11.75
CA GLY A 246 -8.57 -4.20 11.09
C GLY A 246 -7.99 -2.78 11.19
N GLY A 247 -7.46 -2.39 12.38
CA GLY A 247 -6.96 -1.04 12.62
C GLY A 247 -5.46 -0.83 12.41
N ALA A 248 -4.65 -1.89 12.28
CA ALA A 248 -3.20 -1.74 12.22
C ALA A 248 -2.69 -1.29 10.84
N MET A 249 -1.89 -0.21 10.81
CA MET A 249 -1.31 0.36 9.59
C MET A 249 -0.49 -0.64 8.77
N SER A 250 0.27 -1.54 9.43
CA SER A 250 1.07 -2.56 8.75
C SER A 250 0.22 -3.52 7.92
N ILE A 251 -1.02 -3.74 8.31
CA ILE A 251 -1.92 -4.68 7.63
C ILE A 251 -2.38 -4.13 6.26
N ILE A 252 -2.33 -2.84 6.03
CA ILE A 252 -2.65 -2.23 4.73
C ILE A 252 -1.84 -2.88 3.59
N ALA A 253 -0.54 -3.06 3.75
CA ALA A 253 0.30 -3.76 2.78
C ALA A 253 0.20 -5.29 2.92
N ASN A 254 0.18 -5.79 4.16
CA ASN A 254 0.29 -7.21 4.45
C ASN A 254 -0.98 -7.98 4.04
N ARG A 255 -2.16 -7.36 4.10
CA ARG A 255 -3.40 -7.99 3.66
C ARG A 255 -3.40 -8.27 2.16
N LEU A 256 -2.87 -7.34 1.36
CA LEU A 256 -2.69 -7.55 -0.07
C LEU A 256 -1.69 -8.68 -0.35
N SER A 257 -0.57 -8.70 0.38
CA SER A 257 0.41 -9.78 0.28
C SER A 257 -0.18 -11.13 0.69
N TYR A 258 -1.02 -11.16 1.71
CA TYR A 258 -1.70 -12.37 2.17
C TYR A 258 -2.70 -12.87 1.13
N PHE A 259 -3.60 -12.00 0.63
CA PHE A 259 -4.62 -12.37 -0.35
C PHE A 259 -4.01 -12.91 -1.66
N LEU A 260 -2.93 -12.31 -2.14
CA LEU A 260 -2.24 -12.73 -3.37
C LEU A 260 -1.17 -13.83 -3.14
N ASP A 261 -0.95 -14.28 -1.90
CA ASP A 261 0.11 -15.26 -1.51
C ASP A 261 1.51 -14.82 -1.99
N LEU A 262 1.90 -13.56 -1.68
CA LEU A 262 3.17 -12.96 -2.09
C LEU A 262 4.28 -13.22 -1.06
N ARG A 263 5.53 -13.35 -1.52
CA ARG A 263 6.71 -13.66 -0.68
C ARG A 263 7.77 -12.55 -0.66
N GLY A 264 7.59 -11.49 -1.43
CA GLY A 264 8.48 -10.33 -1.43
C GLY A 264 8.27 -9.42 -0.21
N PRO A 265 9.06 -8.33 -0.09
CA PRO A 265 8.89 -7.34 0.98
C PRO A 265 7.48 -6.77 1.01
N SER A 266 6.90 -6.61 2.22
CA SER A 266 5.55 -6.06 2.42
C SER A 266 5.62 -4.98 3.50
N VAL A 267 5.49 -3.70 3.09
CA VAL A 267 5.84 -2.54 3.90
C VAL A 267 4.76 -1.46 3.81
N ALA A 268 4.23 -1.05 4.96
CA ALA A 268 3.46 0.18 5.08
C ALA A 268 4.43 1.34 5.36
N VAL A 269 4.23 2.46 4.65
CA VAL A 269 5.11 3.63 4.70
C VAL A 269 4.33 4.85 5.16
N ASP A 270 4.79 5.46 6.23
CA ASP A 270 4.30 6.77 6.68
C ASP A 270 5.42 7.80 6.65
N THR A 271 5.34 8.69 5.68
CA THR A 271 6.13 9.91 5.57
C THR A 271 5.20 11.10 5.25
N ALA A 272 4.00 11.07 5.82
CA ALA A 272 2.93 12.05 5.62
C ALA A 272 2.60 12.22 4.12
N CYS A 273 2.56 13.45 3.61
CA CYS A 273 2.19 13.77 2.22
C CYS A 273 3.06 13.09 1.15
N SER A 274 4.25 12.64 1.48
CA SER A 274 5.18 11.98 0.57
C SER A 274 5.09 10.45 0.58
N SER A 275 4.26 9.85 1.45
CA SER A 275 4.22 8.40 1.71
C SER A 275 4.17 7.56 0.44
N SER A 276 3.29 7.86 -0.49
CA SER A 276 3.15 7.07 -1.73
C SER A 276 4.31 7.24 -2.70
N LEU A 277 4.96 8.43 -2.78
CA LEU A 277 6.19 8.58 -3.57
C LEU A 277 7.38 7.87 -2.94
N VAL A 278 7.48 7.86 -1.61
CA VAL A 278 8.48 7.06 -0.89
C VAL A 278 8.23 5.57 -1.08
N ALA A 279 6.96 5.13 -1.07
CA ALA A 279 6.59 3.75 -1.41
C ALA A 279 7.05 3.36 -2.83
N ILE A 280 6.85 4.21 -3.83
CA ILE A 280 7.37 4.02 -5.20
C ILE A 280 8.90 3.96 -5.20
N HIS A 281 9.58 4.84 -4.45
CA HIS A 281 11.04 4.85 -4.34
C HIS A 281 11.57 3.53 -3.76
N LEU A 282 11.00 3.04 -2.67
CA LEU A 282 11.37 1.77 -2.03
C LEU A 282 11.10 0.58 -2.96
N ALA A 283 9.97 0.59 -3.66
CA ALA A 283 9.64 -0.42 -4.67
C ALA A 283 10.70 -0.46 -5.79
N CYS A 284 11.10 0.70 -6.32
CA CYS A 284 12.16 0.80 -7.32
C CYS A 284 13.51 0.27 -6.79
N GLN A 285 13.85 0.58 -5.54
CA GLN A 285 15.07 0.06 -4.92
C GLN A 285 15.01 -1.46 -4.77
N SER A 286 13.90 -2.00 -4.24
CA SER A 286 13.72 -3.44 -4.07
C SER A 286 13.81 -4.22 -5.39
N LEU A 287 13.29 -3.65 -6.49
CA LEU A 287 13.46 -4.22 -7.84
C LEU A 287 14.91 -4.19 -8.30
N ARG A 288 15.64 -3.08 -8.05
CA ARG A 288 17.05 -2.93 -8.45
C ARG A 288 17.98 -3.84 -7.66
N THR A 289 17.72 -4.03 -6.37
CA THR A 289 18.50 -4.95 -5.51
C THR A 289 18.10 -6.42 -5.67
N ALA A 290 17.08 -6.69 -6.48
CA ALA A 290 16.52 -8.03 -6.68
C ALA A 290 15.89 -8.66 -5.41
N ASP A 291 15.49 -7.85 -4.42
CA ASP A 291 14.66 -8.29 -3.31
C ASP A 291 13.22 -8.60 -3.77
N ALA A 292 12.80 -7.97 -4.87
CA ALA A 292 11.56 -8.26 -5.56
C ALA A 292 11.77 -8.39 -7.07
N ASN A 293 10.91 -9.16 -7.75
CA ASN A 293 10.90 -9.28 -9.20
C ASN A 293 9.77 -8.49 -9.86
N LEU A 294 8.72 -8.23 -9.11
CA LEU A 294 7.61 -7.34 -9.39
C LEU A 294 7.29 -6.57 -8.11
N ALA A 295 6.83 -5.33 -8.21
CA ALA A 295 6.43 -4.55 -7.05
C ALA A 295 5.09 -3.85 -7.28
N ILE A 296 4.24 -3.87 -6.26
CA ILE A 296 3.00 -3.12 -6.17
C ILE A 296 3.28 -1.94 -5.26
N ALA A 297 3.28 -0.72 -5.81
CA ALA A 297 3.45 0.50 -5.03
C ALA A 297 2.13 1.27 -4.99
N ALA A 298 1.74 1.70 -3.81
CA ALA A 298 0.40 2.22 -3.55
C ALA A 298 0.40 3.43 -2.61
N GLY A 299 -0.72 4.14 -2.61
CA GLY A 299 -1.04 5.14 -1.60
C GLY A 299 -2.54 5.20 -1.38
N VAL A 300 -2.97 5.33 -0.13
CA VAL A 300 -4.37 5.42 0.26
C VAL A 300 -4.56 6.43 1.38
N ASN A 301 -5.66 7.15 1.34
CA ASN A 301 -6.07 8.09 2.39
C ASN A 301 -7.60 8.24 2.44
N LEU A 302 -8.17 8.17 3.64
CA LEU A 302 -9.57 8.48 3.91
C LEU A 302 -9.70 9.48 5.07
N LEU A 303 -10.79 10.24 5.08
CA LEU A 303 -11.05 11.33 6.01
C LEU A 303 -12.30 11.02 6.82
N LEU A 304 -12.15 10.29 7.92
CA LEU A 304 -13.28 9.79 8.71
C LEU A 304 -13.64 10.71 9.89
N SER A 305 -12.68 11.52 10.37
CA SER A 305 -12.81 12.30 11.60
C SER A 305 -12.64 13.80 11.37
N PRO A 306 -13.41 14.67 12.07
CA PRO A 306 -13.18 16.12 12.09
C PRO A 306 -11.89 16.51 12.82
N ALA A 307 -11.26 15.63 13.60
CA ALA A 307 -10.16 15.97 14.49
C ALA A 307 -8.95 16.53 13.72
N VAL A 308 -8.55 15.86 12.63
CA VAL A 308 -7.40 16.31 11.82
C VAL A 308 -7.72 17.57 11.03
N PHE A 309 -8.97 17.74 10.54
CA PHE A 309 -9.44 19.00 9.96
C PHE A 309 -9.26 20.16 10.96
N ARG A 310 -9.72 19.94 12.18
CA ARG A 310 -9.60 20.95 13.24
C ARG A 310 -8.14 21.26 13.59
N GLY A 311 -7.27 20.25 13.61
CA GLY A 311 -5.83 20.44 13.82
C GLY A 311 -5.21 21.36 12.77
N PHE A 312 -5.52 21.14 11.49
CA PHE A 312 -5.05 21.97 10.38
C PHE A 312 -5.68 23.38 10.39
N ASP A 313 -6.96 23.52 10.79
CA ASP A 313 -7.59 24.82 10.97
C ASP A 313 -6.86 25.68 12.03
N GLN A 314 -6.44 25.06 13.14
CA GLN A 314 -5.74 25.78 14.23
C GLN A 314 -4.39 26.39 13.79
N VAL A 315 -3.76 25.80 12.79
CA VAL A 315 -2.50 26.30 12.21
C VAL A 315 -2.70 27.09 10.90
N GLY A 316 -3.96 27.33 10.51
CA GLY A 316 -4.31 28.11 9.33
C GLY A 316 -3.83 27.48 8.02
N ALA A 317 -3.79 26.14 7.94
CA ALA A 317 -3.29 25.42 6.76
C ALA A 317 -4.37 25.13 5.73
N LEU A 318 -5.66 25.07 6.16
CA LEU A 318 -6.77 24.76 5.25
C LEU A 318 -7.33 26.00 4.57
N SER A 319 -7.73 25.85 3.31
CA SER A 319 -8.43 26.91 2.57
C SER A 319 -9.84 27.13 3.13
N PRO A 320 -10.16 28.30 3.64
CA PRO A 320 -11.51 28.62 4.10
C PRO A 320 -12.50 28.78 2.94
N THR A 321 -11.99 28.94 1.71
CA THR A 321 -12.79 29.13 0.49
C THR A 321 -13.03 27.84 -0.28
N GLY A 322 -12.45 26.69 0.17
CA GLY A 322 -12.59 25.41 -0.49
C GLY A 322 -11.91 25.31 -1.84
N CYS A 323 -10.79 25.99 -2.02
CA CYS A 323 -10.03 25.96 -3.27
C CYS A 323 -8.53 25.76 -3.00
N CYS A 324 -7.94 24.75 -3.62
CA CYS A 324 -6.48 24.61 -3.64
C CYS A 324 -5.92 25.39 -4.83
N ARG A 325 -5.44 26.62 -4.58
CA ARG A 325 -4.95 27.56 -5.60
C ARG A 325 -3.44 27.50 -5.71
N ALA A 326 -2.92 26.42 -6.32
CA ALA A 326 -1.48 26.23 -6.46
C ALA A 326 -0.83 27.37 -7.28
N PHE A 327 0.19 27.98 -6.69
CA PHE A 327 0.99 29.09 -7.28
C PHE A 327 0.22 30.36 -7.61
N ASP A 328 -0.99 30.51 -7.09
CA ASP A 328 -1.82 31.70 -7.29
C ASP A 328 -1.58 32.74 -6.18
N ALA A 329 -1.69 34.03 -6.53
CA ALA A 329 -1.58 35.12 -5.56
C ALA A 329 -2.71 35.11 -4.52
N ALA A 330 -3.85 34.49 -4.82
CA ALA A 330 -4.98 34.30 -3.93
C ALA A 330 -4.94 32.97 -3.16
N ALA A 331 -3.79 32.27 -3.15
CA ALA A 331 -3.60 31.04 -2.38
C ALA A 331 -3.85 31.29 -0.89
N ASP A 332 -4.73 30.49 -0.28
CA ASP A 332 -5.21 30.67 1.11
C ASP A 332 -5.16 29.38 1.95
N GLY A 333 -4.51 28.33 1.43
CA GLY A 333 -4.37 27.04 2.06
C GLY A 333 -4.75 25.89 1.13
N PHE A 334 -4.66 24.66 1.63
CA PHE A 334 -5.05 23.47 0.86
C PHE A 334 -6.42 22.94 1.27
N VAL A 335 -6.96 22.04 0.45
CA VAL A 335 -8.18 21.28 0.71
C VAL A 335 -7.78 19.82 0.89
N ARG A 336 -8.20 19.17 1.98
CA ARG A 336 -7.94 17.74 2.23
C ARG A 336 -8.74 16.87 1.25
N GLY A 337 -8.23 15.68 0.94
CA GLY A 337 -8.93 14.76 0.04
C GLY A 337 -8.67 13.30 0.34
N GLU A 338 -9.56 12.46 -0.16
CA GLU A 338 -9.54 11.01 -0.08
C GLU A 338 -9.06 10.40 -1.39
N GLY A 339 -8.69 9.15 -1.36
CA GLY A 339 -8.43 8.36 -2.56
C GLY A 339 -7.41 7.26 -2.37
N ALA A 340 -7.33 6.43 -3.40
CA ALA A 340 -6.31 5.40 -3.52
C ALA A 340 -5.74 5.36 -4.93
N GLY A 341 -4.44 5.07 -5.03
CA GLY A 341 -3.78 4.80 -6.30
C GLY A 341 -2.79 3.67 -6.13
N VAL A 342 -2.62 2.89 -7.19
CA VAL A 342 -1.71 1.74 -7.24
C VAL A 342 -0.99 1.72 -8.58
N VAL A 343 0.31 1.43 -8.56
CA VAL A 343 1.10 1.17 -9.76
C VAL A 343 1.82 -0.17 -9.64
N VAL A 344 1.88 -0.89 -10.75
CA VAL A 344 2.60 -2.16 -10.88
C VAL A 344 3.91 -1.91 -11.59
N LEU A 345 5.01 -2.26 -10.93
CA LEU A 345 6.37 -1.92 -11.33
C LEU A 345 7.20 -3.18 -11.60
N LYS A 346 8.05 -3.12 -12.61
CA LYS A 346 8.97 -4.19 -12.98
C LYS A 346 10.26 -3.60 -13.53
N ARG A 347 11.40 -4.30 -13.41
CA ARG A 347 12.60 -3.88 -14.15
C ARG A 347 12.30 -3.80 -15.64
N LEU A 348 12.79 -2.77 -16.33
CA LEU A 348 12.50 -2.57 -17.76
C LEU A 348 12.92 -3.77 -18.60
N THR A 349 14.09 -4.33 -18.31
CA THR A 349 14.59 -5.52 -19.03
C THR A 349 13.71 -6.74 -18.83
N ASP A 350 13.13 -6.92 -17.63
CA ASP A 350 12.21 -8.02 -17.34
C ASP A 350 10.85 -7.79 -18.01
N ALA A 351 10.32 -6.55 -17.97
CA ALA A 351 9.08 -6.19 -18.64
C ALA A 351 9.16 -6.43 -20.16
N GLN A 352 10.28 -6.05 -20.78
CA GLN A 352 10.51 -6.28 -22.22
C GLN A 352 10.63 -7.78 -22.56
N ARG A 353 11.36 -8.55 -21.74
CA ARG A 353 11.48 -10.00 -21.89
C ARG A 353 10.13 -10.71 -21.82
N ASP A 354 9.31 -10.31 -20.86
CA ASP A 354 8.02 -10.95 -20.56
C ASP A 354 6.89 -10.42 -21.49
N GLY A 355 7.16 -9.40 -22.31
CA GLY A 355 6.20 -8.83 -23.26
C GLY A 355 5.15 -7.93 -22.60
N ASP A 356 5.44 -7.39 -21.41
CA ASP A 356 4.52 -6.49 -20.71
C ASP A 356 4.33 -5.16 -21.46
N ARG A 357 3.14 -4.58 -21.36
CA ARG A 357 2.87 -3.24 -21.85
C ARG A 357 3.53 -2.20 -20.93
N VAL A 358 4.55 -1.49 -21.44
CA VAL A 358 5.21 -0.42 -20.70
C VAL A 358 4.46 0.89 -20.89
N LEU A 359 3.91 1.44 -19.82
CA LEU A 359 3.16 2.70 -19.81
C LEU A 359 4.09 3.90 -19.66
N ALA A 360 5.07 3.78 -18.76
CA ALA A 360 6.07 4.80 -18.45
C ALA A 360 7.33 4.14 -17.89
N ILE A 361 8.41 4.94 -17.81
CA ILE A 361 9.70 4.48 -17.26
C ILE A 361 10.15 5.43 -16.17
N ILE A 362 10.39 4.90 -14.97
CA ILE A 362 11.02 5.60 -13.85
C ILE A 362 12.53 5.49 -14.02
N ARG A 363 13.17 6.61 -14.37
CA ARG A 363 14.61 6.65 -14.56
C ARG A 363 15.38 6.87 -13.28
N GLY A 364 14.83 7.69 -12.37
CA GLY A 364 15.46 7.99 -11.09
C GLY A 364 14.47 8.50 -10.07
N SER A 365 14.85 8.43 -8.82
CA SER A 365 14.10 8.96 -7.69
C SER A 365 15.07 9.30 -6.56
N ALA A 366 14.66 10.20 -5.65
CA ALA A 366 15.42 10.55 -4.47
C ALA A 366 14.49 10.87 -3.30
N VAL A 367 14.98 10.61 -2.11
CA VAL A 367 14.36 10.98 -0.83
C VAL A 367 15.41 11.68 0.02
N ASN A 368 15.03 12.75 0.68
CA ASN A 368 15.84 13.42 1.69
C ASN A 368 14.96 13.94 2.83
N GLN A 369 15.55 14.64 3.77
CA GLN A 369 14.87 15.27 4.89
C GLN A 369 15.29 16.75 4.97
N ASP A 370 14.36 17.62 5.36
CA ASP A 370 14.60 19.07 5.47
C ASP A 370 15.62 19.48 6.53
N GLY A 371 15.90 18.59 7.49
CA GLY A 371 16.78 18.86 8.62
C GLY A 371 16.19 19.98 9.50
N ARG A 372 17.07 20.78 10.11
CA ARG A 372 16.64 21.91 10.93
C ARG A 372 16.27 23.10 10.04
N SER A 373 14.98 23.44 10.03
CA SER A 373 14.42 24.62 9.35
C SER A 373 13.92 25.67 10.39
N ASN A 374 13.20 26.69 9.96
CA ASN A 374 12.64 27.74 10.84
C ASN A 374 11.48 27.27 11.72
N GLY A 375 11.10 26.01 11.66
CA GLY A 375 10.08 25.34 12.42
C GLY A 375 9.84 23.93 11.91
N LEU A 376 9.29 23.03 12.74
CA LEU A 376 9.09 21.62 12.39
C LEU A 376 8.30 21.43 11.08
N MET A 377 7.31 22.28 10.83
CA MET A 377 6.45 22.23 9.64
C MET A 377 6.90 23.19 8.52
N ALA A 378 7.98 23.96 8.72
CA ALA A 378 8.44 24.91 7.73
C ALA A 378 9.33 24.25 6.68
N PRO A 379 9.05 24.40 5.36
CA PRO A 379 9.86 23.80 4.31
C PRO A 379 11.26 24.41 4.25
N ASN A 380 12.25 23.59 3.85
CA ASN A 380 13.64 24.01 3.66
C ASN A 380 13.98 24.17 2.18
N PRO A 381 14.20 25.40 1.65
CA PRO A 381 14.53 25.62 0.26
C PRO A 381 15.77 24.87 -0.23
N ALA A 382 16.81 24.79 0.62
CA ALA A 382 18.06 24.11 0.29
C ALA A 382 17.89 22.60 0.15
N ALA A 383 17.07 22.00 1.01
CA ALA A 383 16.74 20.58 0.95
C ALA A 383 15.93 20.25 -0.32
N GLN A 384 14.97 21.10 -0.71
CA GLN A 384 14.23 20.93 -1.97
C GLN A 384 15.16 20.99 -3.20
N VAL A 385 16.09 21.92 -3.25
CA VAL A 385 17.11 21.99 -4.32
C VAL A 385 17.97 20.72 -4.31
N ALA A 386 18.36 20.22 -3.13
CA ALA A 386 19.20 19.03 -2.99
C ALA A 386 18.49 17.76 -3.48
N VAL A 387 17.23 17.54 -3.10
CA VAL A 387 16.47 16.35 -3.54
C VAL A 387 16.26 16.33 -5.04
N LEU A 388 15.93 17.50 -5.64
CA LEU A 388 15.80 17.63 -7.09
C LEU A 388 17.11 17.24 -7.80
N ARG A 389 18.25 17.81 -7.38
CA ARG A 389 19.55 17.49 -7.96
C ARG A 389 19.89 16.01 -7.86
N THR A 390 19.62 15.41 -6.71
CA THR A 390 19.89 13.98 -6.48
C THR A 390 18.99 13.12 -7.38
N ALA A 391 17.70 13.46 -7.53
CA ALA A 391 16.80 12.72 -8.40
C ALA A 391 17.25 12.74 -9.86
N TYR A 392 17.70 13.90 -10.39
CA TYR A 392 18.20 14.00 -11.76
C TYR A 392 19.54 13.33 -11.95
N ALA A 393 20.43 13.39 -10.96
CA ALA A 393 21.67 12.64 -10.99
C ALA A 393 21.42 11.13 -11.07
N ASN A 394 20.49 10.62 -10.23
CA ASN A 394 20.08 9.20 -10.25
C ASN A 394 19.38 8.81 -11.57
N ALA A 395 18.70 9.74 -12.23
CA ALA A 395 18.07 9.52 -13.53
C ALA A 395 19.04 9.59 -14.70
N ALA A 396 20.28 10.05 -14.48
CA ALA A 396 21.27 10.36 -15.51
C ALA A 396 20.67 11.29 -16.63
N MET A 397 19.89 12.31 -16.20
CA MET A 397 19.21 13.25 -17.10
C MET A 397 19.65 14.69 -16.82
N PRO A 398 19.90 15.48 -17.88
CA PRO A 398 20.14 16.91 -17.70
C PRO A 398 18.85 17.64 -17.31
N PRO A 399 18.90 18.62 -16.40
CA PRO A 399 17.72 19.38 -15.97
C PRO A 399 16.94 20.04 -17.10
N THR A 400 17.62 20.40 -18.19
CA THR A 400 17.01 21.04 -19.39
C THR A 400 16.16 20.10 -20.25
N ALA A 401 16.27 18.78 -20.04
CA ALA A 401 15.46 17.77 -20.73
C ALA A 401 14.07 17.54 -20.11
N ILE A 402 13.73 18.28 -19.05
CA ILE A 402 12.44 18.14 -18.38
C ILE A 402 11.46 19.15 -18.95
N ASP A 403 10.33 18.67 -19.45
CA ASP A 403 9.30 19.52 -20.05
C ASP A 403 8.21 19.93 -19.06
N TYR A 404 7.90 19.04 -18.11
CA TYR A 404 6.81 19.19 -17.16
C TYR A 404 7.18 18.71 -15.76
N VAL A 405 6.68 19.41 -14.74
CA VAL A 405 6.75 18.98 -13.33
C VAL A 405 5.34 18.98 -12.72
N GLU A 406 4.92 17.81 -12.25
CA GLU A 406 3.80 17.73 -11.33
C GLU A 406 4.30 18.10 -9.93
N THR A 407 3.81 19.19 -9.39
CA THR A 407 4.34 19.83 -8.19
C THR A 407 3.66 19.34 -6.91
N HIS A 408 4.26 19.69 -5.77
CA HIS A 408 3.54 19.60 -4.50
C HIS A 408 2.37 20.58 -4.49
N GLY A 409 2.59 21.86 -4.83
CA GLY A 409 1.55 22.83 -5.21
C GLY A 409 0.32 22.84 -4.29
N THR A 410 0.51 23.07 -2.99
CA THR A 410 -0.57 22.99 -1.99
C THR A 410 -1.45 24.23 -1.92
N GLY A 411 -1.10 25.32 -2.61
CA GLY A 411 -1.83 26.58 -2.50
C GLY A 411 -1.57 27.32 -1.19
N THR A 412 -0.37 27.15 -0.61
CA THR A 412 0.00 27.84 0.62
C THR A 412 0.94 29.03 0.34
N LEU A 413 0.73 30.12 1.08
CA LEU A 413 1.51 31.36 0.93
C LEU A 413 3.01 31.18 1.14
N LEU A 414 3.43 30.20 1.92
CA LEU A 414 4.84 29.92 2.19
C LEU A 414 5.41 28.82 1.29
N GLY A 415 4.68 27.72 1.11
CA GLY A 415 5.17 26.51 0.44
C GLY A 415 5.38 26.72 -1.07
N ASP A 416 4.39 27.25 -1.75
CA ASP A 416 4.40 27.41 -3.20
C ASP A 416 5.55 28.32 -3.71
N PRO A 417 5.85 29.49 -3.10
CA PRO A 417 7.00 30.29 -3.50
C PRO A 417 8.36 29.60 -3.26
N ILE A 418 8.47 28.82 -2.20
CA ILE A 418 9.70 28.05 -1.90
C ILE A 418 9.91 26.97 -2.96
N GLU A 419 8.87 26.20 -3.29
CA GLU A 419 8.91 25.16 -4.31
C GLU A 419 9.22 25.77 -5.69
N ALA A 420 8.52 26.83 -6.10
CA ALA A 420 8.77 27.51 -7.37
C ALA A 420 10.22 28.00 -7.51
N ARG A 421 10.80 28.55 -6.42
CA ARG A 421 12.22 28.98 -6.40
C ARG A 421 13.17 27.79 -6.52
N ALA A 422 12.89 26.67 -5.85
CA ALA A 422 13.72 25.47 -5.93
C ALA A 422 13.69 24.87 -7.35
N LEU A 423 12.51 24.78 -7.95
CA LEU A 423 12.34 24.34 -9.35
C LEU A 423 13.07 25.28 -10.32
N GLY A 424 12.90 26.60 -10.18
CA GLY A 424 13.60 27.60 -10.99
C GLY A 424 15.12 27.51 -10.86
N ALA A 425 15.65 27.28 -9.64
CA ALA A 425 17.08 27.18 -9.39
C ALA A 425 17.73 25.93 -10.03
N VAL A 426 16.99 24.83 -10.15
CA VAL A 426 17.50 23.54 -10.66
C VAL A 426 17.11 23.34 -12.14
N LEU A 427 15.86 23.60 -12.50
CA LEU A 427 15.28 23.23 -13.79
C LEU A 427 15.07 24.44 -14.74
N GLY A 428 15.01 25.66 -14.19
CA GLY A 428 14.73 26.86 -14.96
C GLY A 428 15.95 27.47 -15.68
N ARG A 429 17.18 27.09 -15.27
CA ARG A 429 18.40 27.68 -15.84
C ARG A 429 18.81 27.01 -17.15
N GLY A 430 19.27 27.84 -18.10
CA GLY A 430 19.81 27.36 -19.38
C GLY A 430 18.75 26.87 -20.37
N ARG A 431 17.49 27.19 -20.14
CA ARG A 431 16.39 26.89 -21.07
C ARG A 431 16.29 27.96 -22.16
N ALA A 432 15.88 27.55 -23.36
CA ALA A 432 15.55 28.49 -24.43
C ALA A 432 14.21 29.18 -24.12
N GLU A 433 14.02 30.41 -24.63
CA GLU A 433 12.79 31.19 -24.38
C GLU A 433 11.52 30.50 -24.90
N ASP A 434 11.64 29.71 -25.96
CA ASP A 434 10.57 28.97 -26.62
C ASP A 434 10.33 27.57 -25.98
N SER A 435 11.11 27.21 -24.97
CA SER A 435 11.00 25.91 -24.25
C SER A 435 10.91 26.13 -22.73
N PRO A 436 9.83 26.75 -22.24
CA PRO A 436 9.63 26.96 -20.81
C PRO A 436 9.39 25.65 -20.08
N LEU A 437 9.76 25.59 -18.78
CA LEU A 437 9.33 24.49 -17.91
C LEU A 437 7.84 24.66 -17.59
N LEU A 438 7.04 23.66 -17.90
CA LEU A 438 5.65 23.63 -17.50
C LEU A 438 5.53 23.06 -16.06
N ILE A 439 4.68 23.67 -15.26
CA ILE A 439 4.36 23.18 -13.91
C ILE A 439 2.84 23.02 -13.77
N GLY A 440 2.41 22.00 -13.05
CA GLY A 440 1.01 21.76 -12.75
C GLY A 440 0.84 21.17 -11.35
N ALA A 441 -0.41 21.16 -10.85
CA ALA A 441 -0.77 20.55 -9.59
C ALA A 441 -2.16 19.93 -9.67
N VAL A 442 -2.24 18.60 -9.61
CA VAL A 442 -3.52 17.86 -9.58
C VAL A 442 -4.38 18.21 -8.35
N LYS A 443 -3.73 18.77 -7.33
CA LYS A 443 -4.42 19.21 -6.11
C LYS A 443 -5.44 20.33 -6.37
N THR A 444 -5.30 21.09 -7.46
CA THR A 444 -6.32 22.06 -7.85
C THR A 444 -7.64 21.41 -8.27
N ASN A 445 -7.59 20.16 -8.70
CA ASN A 445 -8.73 19.37 -9.13
C ASN A 445 -9.27 18.43 -8.05
N LEU A 446 -8.34 17.74 -7.32
CA LEU A 446 -8.67 16.66 -6.38
C LEU A 446 -8.49 17.04 -4.91
N GLY A 447 -7.93 18.22 -4.60
CA GLY A 447 -7.44 18.51 -3.27
C GLY A 447 -6.14 17.75 -2.92
N HIS A 448 -5.71 17.87 -1.69
CA HIS A 448 -4.53 17.21 -1.16
C HIS A 448 -4.91 15.84 -0.57
N LEU A 449 -4.60 14.76 -1.27
CA LEU A 449 -4.94 13.39 -0.87
C LEU A 449 -3.97 12.81 0.18
N GLU A 450 -3.26 13.66 0.90
CA GLU A 450 -2.34 13.29 1.99
C GLU A 450 -1.40 12.13 1.61
N ALA A 451 -1.48 10.96 2.24
CA ALA A 451 -0.61 9.84 1.90
C ALA A 451 -0.75 9.37 0.44
N ALA A 452 -1.93 9.54 -0.17
CA ALA A 452 -2.19 9.22 -1.57
C ALA A 452 -1.85 10.38 -2.53
N ALA A 453 -1.44 11.57 -2.04
CA ALA A 453 -1.21 12.73 -2.89
C ALA A 453 -0.10 12.51 -3.93
N GLY A 454 0.98 11.83 -3.53
CA GLY A 454 2.09 11.54 -4.43
C GLY A 454 1.72 10.61 -5.57
N ILE A 455 0.97 9.53 -5.29
CA ILE A 455 0.57 8.59 -6.33
C ILE A 455 -0.49 9.18 -7.26
N ALA A 456 -1.35 10.07 -6.77
CA ALA A 456 -2.30 10.78 -7.61
C ALA A 456 -1.58 11.67 -8.65
N GLY A 457 -0.57 12.42 -8.23
CA GLY A 457 0.29 13.17 -9.14
C GLY A 457 1.13 12.29 -10.07
N PHE A 458 1.52 11.10 -9.62
CA PHE A 458 2.29 10.15 -10.44
C PHE A 458 1.44 9.49 -11.53
N ILE A 459 0.18 9.14 -11.25
CA ILE A 459 -0.74 8.52 -12.22
C ILE A 459 -1.19 9.54 -13.27
N LYS A 460 -1.36 10.83 -12.89
CA LYS A 460 -1.61 11.93 -13.82
C LYS A 460 -0.52 12.03 -14.89
#